data_0ceafe51d391201f227882a5a80d8668
#
_entry.id   0ceafe51d391201f227882a5a80d8668
#
_cell.length_a   1.000
_cell.length_b   1.000
_cell.length_c   1.000
_cell.angle_alpha   90.00
_cell.angle_beta   90.00
_cell.angle_gamma   90.00
#
_symmetry.space_group_name_H-M   'P 1'
#
loop_
_entity.id
_entity.type
_entity.pdbx_description
1 polymer ?
#
loop_
_entity_poly.entity_id
_entity_poly.type
_entity_poly.pdbx_seq_one_letter_code
_entity_poly.pdbx_strand_id
1 'polypeptide(L)'
;VKHIYKKFEGQQGIWSKYVTNDLIPRLNGFELLMASYAMAHLKMDMLLTETGYKPTDDQRFKIFLTNSLEEAHPDTQTLFSSWLSDEADQANAIKREAPVMVVMGNPPYSGESANKGEWIMNLMEDYKKEPGGKEKLKERNPKWINDDYVKFMRFGQHFIDKNGSGILAFINPHGFLDNPTFRGMRWNLLQSFDKIYTIDLHGNSKKKEITPDGSIDQN
;
A
#
# COMPACT_ATOMS: atom_id res chain seq x y z
N VAL A 1 14.96 -4.90 2.03
CA VAL A 1 16.03 -5.90 1.96
C VAL A 1 17.35 -5.29 2.40
N LYS A 2 17.94 -4.33 1.66
CA LYS A 2 19.29 -3.77 1.94
C LYS A 2 19.45 -3.23 3.37
N HIS A 3 18.43 -2.53 3.90
CA HIS A 3 18.45 -2.03 5.28
C HIS A 3 18.48 -3.16 6.32
N ILE A 4 17.73 -4.23 6.09
CA ILE A 4 17.73 -5.40 6.96
C ILE A 4 19.07 -6.12 6.86
N TYR A 5 19.60 -6.32 5.64
CA TYR A 5 20.90 -6.95 5.42
C TYR A 5 22.05 -6.28 6.19
N LYS A 6 22.05 -4.93 6.23
CA LYS A 6 23.05 -4.18 7.02
C LYS A 6 23.08 -4.57 8.51
N LYS A 7 21.96 -5.04 9.07
CA LYS A 7 21.92 -5.50 10.47
C LYS A 7 22.59 -6.85 10.68
N PHE A 8 22.94 -7.56 9.60
CA PHE A 8 23.66 -8.84 9.61
C PHE A 8 25.16 -8.67 9.33
N GLU A 9 25.69 -7.43 9.36
CA GLU A 9 27.13 -7.20 9.27
C GLU A 9 27.85 -7.98 10.37
N GLY A 10 28.87 -8.77 9.97
CA GLY A 10 29.56 -9.72 10.88
C GLY A 10 28.86 -11.05 11.12
N GLN A 11 27.65 -11.25 10.61
CA GLN A 11 26.84 -12.46 10.77
C GLN A 11 26.30 -13.01 9.43
N GLN A 12 27.01 -12.77 8.34
CA GLN A 12 26.55 -13.12 6.98
C GLN A 12 26.26 -14.62 6.80
N GLY A 13 26.88 -15.48 7.62
CA GLY A 13 26.68 -16.93 7.55
C GLY A 13 25.26 -17.39 7.85
N ILE A 14 24.47 -16.60 8.59
CA ILE A 14 23.06 -16.90 8.90
C ILE A 14 22.08 -16.20 7.97
N TRP A 15 22.55 -15.31 7.10
CA TRP A 15 21.71 -14.47 6.27
C TRP A 15 20.78 -15.27 5.35
N SER A 16 21.31 -16.25 4.61
CA SER A 16 20.51 -17.07 3.70
C SER A 16 19.39 -17.81 4.44
N LYS A 17 19.68 -18.36 5.62
CA LYS A 17 18.66 -19.02 6.45
C LYS A 17 17.59 -18.04 6.91
N TYR A 18 17.97 -16.84 7.33
CA TYR A 18 17.01 -15.80 7.72
C TYR A 18 16.14 -15.35 6.54
N VAL A 19 16.73 -15.17 5.35
CA VAL A 19 15.96 -14.81 4.15
C VAL A 19 14.91 -15.86 3.85
N THR A 20 15.27 -17.13 3.83
CA THR A 20 14.37 -18.23 3.52
C THR A 20 13.27 -18.38 4.57
N ASN A 21 13.60 -18.38 5.84
CA ASN A 21 12.68 -18.77 6.91
C ASN A 21 11.88 -17.59 7.47
N ASP A 22 12.41 -16.38 7.38
CA ASP A 22 11.85 -15.21 8.04
C ASP A 22 11.49 -14.07 7.10
N LEU A 23 12.38 -13.70 6.18
CA LEU A 23 12.18 -12.50 5.37
C LEU A 23 11.15 -12.74 4.27
N ILE A 24 11.36 -13.74 3.41
CA ILE A 24 10.45 -14.03 2.27
C ILE A 24 9.02 -14.36 2.76
N PRO A 25 8.82 -15.19 3.79
CA PRO A 25 7.47 -15.50 4.27
C PRO A 25 6.68 -14.29 4.78
N ARG A 26 7.36 -13.24 5.22
CA ARG A 26 6.75 -12.01 5.78
C ARG A 26 6.55 -10.89 4.77
N LEU A 27 7.13 -11.01 3.56
CA LEU A 27 6.99 -10.01 2.52
C LEU A 27 5.86 -10.39 1.57
N ASN A 28 4.84 -9.56 1.50
CA ASN A 28 3.72 -9.74 0.59
C ASN A 28 3.62 -8.52 -0.33
N GLY A 29 3.45 -8.74 -1.63
CA GLY A 29 3.28 -7.70 -2.63
C GLY A 29 2.03 -7.94 -3.47
N PHE A 30 1.32 -6.87 -3.80
CA PHE A 30 0.17 -6.90 -4.70
C PHE A 30 0.42 -5.92 -5.84
N GLU A 31 0.29 -6.39 -7.05
CA GLU A 31 0.54 -5.61 -8.26
C GLU A 31 -0.55 -5.90 -9.29
N LEU A 32 -1.06 -4.84 -9.89
CA LEU A 32 -2.14 -4.95 -10.87
C LEU A 32 -1.61 -5.19 -12.30
N LEU A 33 -0.43 -4.63 -12.60
CA LEU A 33 0.12 -4.64 -13.95
C LEU A 33 1.13 -5.78 -14.13
N MET A 34 0.94 -6.62 -15.14
CA MET A 34 1.82 -7.76 -15.45
C MET A 34 3.30 -7.34 -15.59
N ALA A 35 3.59 -6.23 -16.25
CA ALA A 35 4.97 -5.77 -16.42
C ALA A 35 5.62 -5.39 -15.08
N SER A 36 4.90 -4.68 -14.22
CA SER A 36 5.37 -4.31 -12.89
C SER A 36 5.51 -5.52 -11.97
N TYR A 37 4.59 -6.48 -12.07
CA TYR A 37 4.64 -7.76 -11.37
C TYR A 37 5.92 -8.55 -11.73
N ALA A 38 6.20 -8.74 -13.02
CA ALA A 38 7.40 -9.43 -13.48
C ALA A 38 8.68 -8.68 -13.03
N MET A 39 8.67 -7.33 -13.11
CA MET A 39 9.78 -6.51 -12.67
C MET A 39 10.00 -6.59 -11.15
N ALA A 40 8.94 -6.70 -10.36
CA ALA A 40 9.04 -6.84 -8.91
C ALA A 40 9.73 -8.15 -8.53
N HIS A 41 9.37 -9.28 -9.16
CA HIS A 41 10.05 -10.56 -8.98
C HIS A 41 11.53 -10.46 -9.34
N LEU A 42 11.84 -9.92 -10.52
CA LEU A 42 13.22 -9.77 -10.99
C LEU A 42 14.06 -8.89 -10.03
N LYS A 43 13.51 -7.75 -9.60
CA LYS A 43 14.21 -6.85 -8.66
C LYS A 43 14.44 -7.48 -7.30
N MET A 44 13.49 -8.25 -6.79
CA MET A 44 13.66 -8.96 -5.53
C MET A 44 14.77 -10.01 -5.63
N ASP A 45 14.78 -10.78 -6.70
CA ASP A 45 15.83 -11.78 -6.98
C ASP A 45 17.22 -11.11 -7.07
N MET A 46 17.35 -10.06 -7.88
CA MET A 46 18.60 -9.31 -8.00
C MET A 46 19.09 -8.74 -6.65
N LEU A 47 18.18 -8.12 -5.88
CA LEU A 47 18.50 -7.54 -4.58
C LEU A 47 18.97 -8.58 -3.56
N LEU A 48 18.38 -9.77 -3.57
CA LEU A 48 18.81 -10.86 -2.68
C LEU A 48 20.14 -11.46 -3.15
N THR A 49 20.30 -11.65 -4.46
CA THR A 49 21.55 -12.11 -5.05
C THR A 49 22.73 -11.17 -4.71
N GLU A 50 22.53 -9.84 -4.80
CA GLU A 50 23.54 -8.82 -4.40
C GLU A 50 23.98 -8.97 -2.93
N THR A 51 23.12 -9.49 -2.06
CA THR A 51 23.43 -9.73 -0.64
C THR A 51 24.12 -11.07 -0.39
N GLY A 52 24.41 -11.83 -1.44
CA GLY A 52 24.98 -13.18 -1.34
C GLY A 52 23.97 -14.26 -0.91
N TYR A 53 22.68 -13.96 -0.95
CA TYR A 53 21.64 -14.96 -0.72
C TYR A 53 21.72 -16.08 -1.77
N LYS A 54 21.71 -17.30 -1.28
CA LYS A 54 21.64 -18.50 -2.14
C LYS A 54 20.35 -19.23 -1.81
N PRO A 55 19.38 -19.29 -2.73
CA PRO A 55 18.17 -20.05 -2.51
C PRO A 55 18.52 -21.53 -2.34
N THR A 56 17.91 -22.18 -1.35
CA THR A 56 18.08 -23.60 -1.06
C THR A 56 16.96 -24.44 -1.69
N ASP A 57 15.82 -23.80 -1.95
CA ASP A 57 14.61 -24.42 -2.47
C ASP A 57 13.99 -23.51 -3.54
N ASP A 58 13.03 -24.04 -4.28
CA ASP A 58 12.24 -23.31 -5.28
C ASP A 58 11.20 -22.38 -4.60
N GLN A 59 11.68 -21.50 -3.73
CA GLN A 59 10.86 -20.61 -2.91
C GLN A 59 10.41 -19.41 -3.72
N ARG A 60 9.11 -19.30 -3.94
CA ARG A 60 8.48 -18.19 -4.64
C ARG A 60 8.34 -16.96 -3.71
N PHE A 61 8.63 -15.76 -4.23
CA PHE A 61 8.23 -14.52 -3.57
C PHE A 61 6.71 -14.39 -3.56
N LYS A 62 6.16 -13.98 -2.43
CA LYS A 62 4.72 -13.74 -2.28
C LYS A 62 4.33 -12.37 -2.90
N ILE A 63 4.59 -12.24 -4.18
CA ILE A 63 4.14 -11.11 -5.00
C ILE A 63 3.05 -11.66 -5.91
N PHE A 64 1.86 -11.07 -5.85
CA PHE A 64 0.67 -11.57 -6.53
C PHE A 64 0.17 -10.56 -7.56
N LEU A 65 -0.24 -11.07 -8.72
CA LEU A 65 -0.89 -10.28 -9.75
C LEU A 65 -2.38 -10.15 -9.40
N THR A 66 -2.74 -9.06 -8.74
CA THR A 66 -4.10 -8.84 -8.24
C THR A 66 -4.38 -7.36 -8.01
N ASN A 67 -5.65 -7.00 -7.99
CA ASN A 67 -6.07 -5.69 -7.51
C ASN A 67 -6.06 -5.66 -5.96
N SER A 68 -5.23 -4.80 -5.38
CA SER A 68 -5.17 -4.64 -3.92
C SER A 68 -6.51 -4.24 -3.31
N LEU A 69 -7.30 -3.44 -4.02
CA LEU A 69 -8.56 -2.85 -3.55
C LEU A 69 -9.78 -3.76 -3.74
N GLU A 70 -9.59 -4.99 -4.21
CA GLU A 70 -10.63 -5.99 -4.34
C GLU A 70 -10.39 -7.16 -3.37
N GLU A 71 -11.46 -7.73 -2.84
CA GLU A 71 -11.39 -8.84 -1.90
C GLU A 71 -11.52 -10.21 -2.60
N ALA A 72 -12.27 -10.28 -3.69
CA ALA A 72 -12.49 -11.50 -4.43
C ALA A 72 -12.59 -11.22 -5.93
N HIS A 73 -12.04 -12.12 -6.77
CA HIS A 73 -12.37 -12.18 -8.18
C HIS A 73 -13.36 -13.31 -8.42
N PRO A 74 -14.46 -13.10 -9.17
CA PRO A 74 -15.31 -14.18 -9.59
C PRO A 74 -14.56 -15.10 -10.57
N ASP A 75 -14.73 -16.41 -10.39
CA ASP A 75 -14.20 -17.45 -11.30
C ASP A 75 -14.63 -17.18 -12.74
N THR A 76 -13.68 -16.91 -13.61
CA THR A 76 -13.89 -16.87 -15.05
C THR A 76 -13.27 -18.14 -15.67
N GLN A 77 -14.10 -19.00 -16.21
CA GLN A 77 -13.79 -20.37 -16.67
C GLN A 77 -12.89 -20.46 -17.92
N THR A 78 -11.71 -19.86 -17.93
CA THR A 78 -10.71 -20.06 -19.01
C THR A 78 -9.39 -20.55 -18.44
N LEU A 79 -8.56 -21.28 -19.23
CA LEU A 79 -7.27 -21.81 -18.76
C LEU A 79 -6.31 -20.76 -18.22
N PHE A 80 -6.37 -19.52 -18.72
CA PHE A 80 -5.66 -18.37 -18.15
C PHE A 80 -6.31 -17.85 -16.85
N SER A 81 -7.60 -18.08 -16.67
CA SER A 81 -8.33 -17.65 -15.49
C SER A 81 -7.98 -18.51 -14.28
N SER A 82 -7.66 -19.79 -14.43
CA SER A 82 -7.29 -20.63 -13.29
C SER A 82 -6.03 -20.12 -12.60
N TRP A 83 -5.00 -19.75 -13.36
CA TRP A 83 -3.77 -19.18 -12.78
C TRP A 83 -4.00 -17.82 -12.14
N LEU A 84 -4.78 -16.93 -12.78
CA LEU A 84 -5.15 -15.63 -12.21
C LEU A 84 -6.05 -15.79 -10.99
N SER A 85 -6.91 -16.81 -10.98
CA SER A 85 -7.74 -17.16 -9.83
C SER A 85 -6.88 -17.63 -8.66
N ASP A 86 -5.91 -18.53 -8.90
CA ASP A 86 -4.99 -19.01 -7.87
C ASP A 86 -4.15 -17.87 -7.26
N GLU A 87 -3.69 -16.93 -8.09
CA GLU A 87 -2.99 -15.73 -7.63
C GLU A 87 -3.88 -14.84 -6.74
N ALA A 88 -5.11 -14.61 -7.19
CA ALA A 88 -6.10 -13.82 -6.48
C ALA A 88 -6.51 -14.49 -5.17
N ASP A 89 -6.70 -15.81 -5.15
CA ASP A 89 -7.10 -16.56 -3.97
C ASP A 89 -5.99 -16.57 -2.90
N GLN A 90 -4.73 -16.74 -3.31
CA GLN A 90 -3.60 -16.63 -2.40
C GLN A 90 -3.46 -15.22 -1.84
N ALA A 91 -3.63 -14.19 -2.68
CA ALA A 91 -3.64 -12.79 -2.23
C ALA A 91 -4.78 -12.52 -1.26
N ASN A 92 -5.98 -13.05 -1.53
CA ASN A 92 -7.16 -12.91 -0.68
C ASN A 92 -6.98 -13.63 0.67
N ALA A 93 -6.36 -14.80 0.68
CA ALA A 93 -6.02 -15.50 1.92
C ALA A 93 -5.11 -14.62 2.80
N ILE A 94 -4.09 -13.97 2.21
CA ILE A 94 -3.22 -13.04 2.94
C ILE A 94 -4.02 -11.85 3.46
N LYS A 95 -4.87 -11.24 2.63
CA LYS A 95 -5.72 -10.10 3.03
C LYS A 95 -6.67 -10.47 4.19
N ARG A 96 -7.17 -11.71 4.23
CA ARG A 96 -8.08 -12.15 5.29
C ARG A 96 -7.37 -12.62 6.57
N GLU A 97 -6.25 -13.30 6.44
CA GLU A 97 -5.69 -14.12 7.54
C GLU A 97 -4.34 -13.62 8.06
N ALA A 98 -3.52 -12.96 7.21
CA ALA A 98 -2.19 -12.56 7.64
C ALA A 98 -2.23 -11.39 8.63
N PRO A 99 -1.47 -11.45 9.74
CA PRO A 99 -1.30 -10.33 10.65
C PRO A 99 -0.36 -9.27 10.00
N VAL A 100 -0.94 -8.38 9.19
CA VAL A 100 -0.18 -7.35 8.49
C VAL A 100 0.16 -6.21 9.44
N MET A 101 1.43 -6.10 9.82
CA MET A 101 1.92 -5.07 10.74
C MET A 101 2.51 -3.84 10.04
N VAL A 102 2.91 -3.96 8.80
CA VAL A 102 3.50 -2.86 8.02
C VAL A 102 2.88 -2.83 6.63
N VAL A 103 2.27 -1.72 6.29
CA VAL A 103 1.78 -1.43 4.93
C VAL A 103 2.56 -0.25 4.39
N MET A 104 3.23 -0.43 3.25
CA MET A 104 3.97 0.65 2.61
C MET A 104 3.74 0.65 1.11
N GLY A 105 3.76 1.83 0.50
CA GLY A 105 3.58 1.92 -0.94
C GLY A 105 3.63 3.35 -1.48
N ASN A 106 3.58 3.40 -2.81
CA ASN A 106 3.38 4.62 -3.58
C ASN A 106 2.13 4.39 -4.44
N PRO A 107 0.92 4.60 -3.87
CA PRO A 107 -0.33 4.31 -4.57
C PRO A 107 -0.53 5.22 -5.78
N PRO A 108 -1.31 4.78 -6.80
CA PRO A 108 -1.62 5.61 -7.96
C PRO A 108 -2.48 6.83 -7.57
N TYR A 109 -2.32 7.92 -8.31
CA TYR A 109 -3.11 9.15 -8.20
C TYR A 109 -3.99 9.26 -9.45
N SER A 110 -5.25 8.92 -9.35
CA SER A 110 -6.13 8.83 -10.52
C SER A 110 -7.12 9.98 -10.63
N GLY A 111 -7.38 10.71 -9.55
CA GLY A 111 -8.42 11.75 -9.47
C GLY A 111 -9.84 11.20 -9.70
N GLU A 112 -10.00 10.21 -10.55
CA GLU A 112 -11.23 9.47 -10.81
C GLU A 112 -10.92 7.96 -10.83
N SER A 113 -11.24 7.30 -9.73
CA SER A 113 -10.94 5.90 -9.51
C SER A 113 -11.90 4.97 -10.25
N ALA A 114 -11.37 3.97 -10.93
CA ALA A 114 -12.12 2.85 -11.47
C ALA A 114 -12.46 1.79 -10.40
N ASN A 115 -11.78 1.81 -9.26
CA ASN A 115 -11.97 0.87 -8.16
C ASN A 115 -13.24 1.18 -7.38
N LYS A 116 -14.36 0.54 -7.77
CA LYS A 116 -15.70 0.74 -7.20
C LYS A 116 -16.27 -0.54 -6.59
N GLY A 117 -15.42 -1.53 -6.29
CA GLY A 117 -15.82 -2.77 -5.63
C GLY A 117 -16.48 -2.50 -4.28
N GLU A 118 -17.45 -3.33 -3.92
CA GLU A 118 -18.28 -3.14 -2.73
C GLU A 118 -17.44 -3.07 -1.45
N TRP A 119 -16.46 -3.95 -1.33
CA TRP A 119 -15.59 -4.03 -0.16
C TRP A 119 -14.87 -2.70 0.14
N ILE A 120 -14.12 -2.18 -0.84
CA ILE A 120 -13.38 -0.92 -0.63
C ILE A 120 -14.33 0.27 -0.46
N MET A 121 -15.46 0.29 -1.18
CA MET A 121 -16.43 1.38 -1.04
C MET A 121 -17.09 1.38 0.34
N ASN A 122 -17.36 0.22 0.92
CA ASN A 122 -17.85 0.11 2.30
C ASN A 122 -16.80 0.63 3.31
N LEU A 123 -15.54 0.29 3.14
CA LEU A 123 -14.46 0.83 3.98
C LEU A 123 -14.37 2.36 3.85
N MET A 124 -14.56 2.92 2.67
CA MET A 124 -14.53 4.36 2.42
C MET A 124 -15.64 5.15 3.12
N GLU A 125 -16.74 4.51 3.54
CA GLU A 125 -17.82 5.20 4.26
C GLU A 125 -17.34 5.80 5.59
N ASP A 126 -16.29 5.25 6.20
CA ASP A 126 -15.70 5.82 7.41
C ASP A 126 -15.04 7.18 7.15
N TYR A 127 -14.45 7.39 5.98
CA TYR A 127 -13.85 8.66 5.59
C TYR A 127 -14.89 9.71 5.14
N LYS A 128 -16.10 9.26 4.81
CA LYS A 128 -17.22 10.11 4.37
C LYS A 128 -18.14 10.55 5.53
N LYS A 129 -17.63 10.50 6.75
CA LYS A 129 -18.30 11.00 7.94
C LYS A 129 -17.71 12.33 8.38
N GLU A 130 -18.51 13.18 9.01
CA GLU A 130 -18.00 14.36 9.70
C GLU A 130 -17.12 13.97 10.90
N PRO A 131 -16.18 14.84 11.34
CA PRO A 131 -15.48 14.63 12.61
C PRO A 131 -16.47 14.30 13.73
N GLY A 132 -16.16 13.23 14.50
CA GLY A 132 -17.10 12.63 15.45
C GLY A 132 -17.73 11.32 14.93
N GLY A 133 -17.62 11.01 13.65
CA GLY A 133 -17.92 9.70 13.05
C GLY A 133 -19.41 9.34 12.95
N LYS A 134 -20.33 10.26 13.31
CA LYS A 134 -21.78 10.00 13.37
C LYS A 134 -22.53 10.50 12.14
N GLU A 135 -22.26 11.73 11.72
CA GLU A 135 -22.98 12.36 10.62
C GLU A 135 -22.26 12.13 9.29
N LYS A 136 -23.02 12.04 8.21
CA LYS A 136 -22.47 11.97 6.86
C LYS A 136 -21.79 13.29 6.50
N LEU A 137 -20.65 13.19 5.79
CA LEU A 137 -19.89 14.34 5.33
C LEU A 137 -20.77 15.30 4.48
N LYS A 138 -20.84 16.55 4.90
CA LYS A 138 -21.66 17.59 4.27
C LYS A 138 -20.89 18.31 3.16
N GLU A 139 -20.43 17.54 2.16
CA GLU A 139 -19.76 18.08 0.99
C GLU A 139 -20.62 17.99 -0.25
N ARG A 140 -20.67 19.07 -1.05
CA ARG A 140 -21.44 19.11 -2.30
C ARG A 140 -20.82 18.23 -3.40
N ASN A 141 -19.50 18.12 -3.42
CA ASN A 141 -18.76 17.33 -4.40
C ASN A 141 -17.60 16.57 -3.73
N PRO A 142 -17.85 15.42 -3.12
CA PRO A 142 -16.82 14.62 -2.45
C PRO A 142 -15.96 13.82 -3.45
N LYS A 143 -15.83 14.27 -4.71
CA LYS A 143 -15.13 13.55 -5.77
C LYS A 143 -13.72 13.11 -5.34
N TRP A 144 -12.98 14.02 -4.73
CA TRP A 144 -11.58 13.82 -4.36
C TRP A 144 -11.37 12.75 -3.27
N ILE A 145 -12.36 12.51 -2.42
CA ILE A 145 -12.25 11.49 -1.37
C ILE A 145 -12.27 10.06 -1.96
N ASN A 146 -12.73 9.91 -3.21
CA ASN A 146 -12.75 8.63 -3.91
C ASN A 146 -11.52 8.40 -4.81
N ASP A 147 -10.49 9.23 -4.72
CA ASP A 147 -9.23 9.01 -5.42
C ASP A 147 -8.57 7.70 -4.97
N ASP A 148 -7.82 7.04 -5.85
CA ASP A 148 -7.20 5.75 -5.55
C ASP A 148 -6.25 5.83 -4.36
N TYR A 149 -5.41 6.87 -4.25
CA TYR A 149 -4.51 6.98 -3.10
C TYR A 149 -5.25 7.02 -1.77
N VAL A 150 -6.44 7.64 -1.72
CA VAL A 150 -7.28 7.69 -0.51
C VAL A 150 -7.81 6.30 -0.17
N LYS A 151 -8.24 5.55 -1.19
CA LYS A 151 -8.65 4.15 -1.03
C LYS A 151 -7.52 3.27 -0.53
N PHE A 152 -6.30 3.45 -1.07
CA PHE A 152 -5.12 2.73 -0.59
C PHE A 152 -4.77 3.11 0.86
N MET A 153 -4.92 4.36 1.26
CA MET A 153 -4.75 4.74 2.67
C MET A 153 -5.77 4.04 3.56
N ARG A 154 -7.05 4.00 3.15
CA ARG A 154 -8.10 3.30 3.92
C ARG A 154 -7.87 1.78 3.95
N PHE A 155 -7.42 1.21 2.84
CA PHE A 155 -6.99 -0.18 2.75
C PHE A 155 -5.89 -0.49 3.76
N GLY A 156 -4.81 0.28 3.75
CA GLY A 156 -3.71 0.10 4.68
C GLY A 156 -4.12 0.28 6.14
N GLN A 157 -4.90 1.30 6.44
CA GLN A 157 -5.46 1.54 7.77
C GLN A 157 -6.31 0.35 8.24
N HIS A 158 -7.15 -0.23 7.36
CA HIS A 158 -7.98 -1.39 7.71
C HIS A 158 -7.16 -2.56 8.27
N PHE A 159 -6.01 -2.85 7.68
CA PHE A 159 -5.13 -3.94 8.19
C PHE A 159 -4.50 -3.58 9.53
N ILE A 160 -4.09 -2.33 9.71
CA ILE A 160 -3.52 -1.89 10.99
C ILE A 160 -4.58 -1.92 12.09
N ASP A 161 -5.79 -1.43 11.82
CA ASP A 161 -6.92 -1.48 12.74
C ASP A 161 -7.27 -2.93 13.12
N LYS A 162 -7.34 -3.82 12.11
CA LYS A 162 -7.62 -5.24 12.30
C LYS A 162 -6.56 -5.94 13.16
N ASN A 163 -5.29 -5.57 13.00
CA ASN A 163 -4.17 -6.15 13.73
C ASN A 163 -4.00 -5.52 15.14
N GLY A 164 -4.59 -4.35 15.37
CA GLY A 164 -4.51 -3.60 16.63
C GLY A 164 -3.22 -2.79 16.80
N SER A 165 -2.21 -2.99 15.95
CA SER A 165 -0.98 -2.20 15.93
C SER A 165 -0.26 -2.34 14.61
N GLY A 166 0.51 -1.32 14.20
CA GLY A 166 1.31 -1.40 12.98
C GLY A 166 1.75 -0.06 12.44
N ILE A 167 2.31 -0.08 11.23
CA ILE A 167 2.87 1.08 10.54
C ILE A 167 2.25 1.20 9.16
N LEU A 168 1.72 2.37 8.84
CA LEU A 168 1.30 2.77 7.51
C LEU A 168 2.27 3.83 6.97
N ALA A 169 2.92 3.57 5.85
CA ALA A 169 3.94 4.46 5.27
C ALA A 169 3.72 4.62 3.76
N PHE A 170 3.18 5.75 3.34
CA PHE A 170 2.86 6.02 1.95
C PHE A 170 3.46 7.32 1.43
N ILE A 171 3.73 7.35 0.12
CA ILE A 171 3.97 8.57 -0.63
C ILE A 171 2.67 8.96 -1.31
N ASN A 172 2.12 10.12 -0.98
CA ASN A 172 0.78 10.55 -1.42
C ASN A 172 0.77 12.01 -1.87
N PRO A 173 -0.22 12.44 -2.65
CA PRO A 173 -0.55 13.85 -2.80
C PRO A 173 -0.88 14.46 -1.43
N HIS A 174 -0.41 15.67 -1.17
CA HIS A 174 -0.60 16.33 0.13
C HIS A 174 -2.02 16.94 0.31
N GLY A 175 -2.87 16.94 -0.72
CA GLY A 175 -4.20 17.57 -0.67
C GLY A 175 -5.10 17.11 0.46
N PHE A 176 -4.91 15.90 0.99
CA PHE A 176 -5.70 15.43 2.13
C PHE A 176 -5.33 16.12 3.46
N LEU A 177 -4.19 16.80 3.54
CA LEU A 177 -3.73 17.47 4.76
C LEU A 177 -4.52 18.74 5.06
N ASP A 178 -4.86 19.54 4.05
CA ASP A 178 -5.46 20.86 4.21
C ASP A 178 -6.84 21.02 3.58
N ASN A 179 -7.21 20.26 2.56
CA ASN A 179 -8.49 20.39 1.88
C ASN A 179 -9.65 19.97 2.81
N PRO A 180 -10.69 20.82 2.98
CA PRO A 180 -11.85 20.56 3.83
C PRO A 180 -12.60 19.25 3.51
N THR A 181 -12.60 18.81 2.26
CA THR A 181 -13.24 17.55 1.84
C THR A 181 -12.72 16.35 2.64
N PHE A 182 -11.47 16.38 3.07
CA PHE A 182 -10.82 15.26 3.79
C PHE A 182 -10.90 15.37 5.32
N ARG A 183 -11.68 16.29 5.91
CA ARG A 183 -11.75 16.44 7.37
C ARG A 183 -12.20 15.17 8.09
N GLY A 184 -13.14 14.42 7.50
CA GLY A 184 -13.59 13.13 8.03
C GLY A 184 -12.49 12.06 7.98
N MET A 185 -11.77 11.98 6.86
CA MET A 185 -10.60 11.12 6.71
C MET A 185 -9.53 11.47 7.76
N ARG A 186 -9.13 12.74 7.89
CA ARG A 186 -8.14 13.16 8.88
C ARG A 186 -8.57 12.80 10.30
N TRP A 187 -9.83 13.07 10.64
CA TRP A 187 -10.38 12.70 11.94
C TRP A 187 -10.27 11.18 12.17
N ASN A 188 -10.65 10.38 11.19
CA ASN A 188 -10.60 8.92 11.30
C ASN A 188 -9.16 8.40 11.46
N LEU A 189 -8.20 8.94 10.70
CA LEU A 189 -6.78 8.62 10.87
C LEU A 189 -6.26 8.94 12.27
N LEU A 190 -6.66 10.09 12.85
CA LEU A 190 -6.30 10.48 14.21
C LEU A 190 -6.93 9.60 15.29
N GLN A 191 -8.00 8.84 14.98
CA GLN A 191 -8.56 7.85 15.90
C GLN A 191 -7.80 6.52 15.85
N SER A 192 -7.25 6.16 14.67
CA SER A 192 -6.56 4.88 14.49
C SER A 192 -5.08 4.92 14.88
N PHE A 193 -4.40 6.05 14.65
CA PHE A 193 -2.95 6.15 14.84
C PHE A 193 -2.56 7.06 16.00
N ASP A 194 -1.72 6.55 16.90
CA ASP A 194 -1.16 7.31 18.02
C ASP A 194 -0.22 8.43 17.56
N LYS A 195 0.46 8.23 16.42
CA LYS A 195 1.43 9.19 15.86
C LYS A 195 1.31 9.23 14.35
N ILE A 196 1.24 10.43 13.81
CA ILE A 196 1.26 10.68 12.36
C ILE A 196 2.42 11.63 12.07
N TYR A 197 3.30 11.20 11.17
CA TYR A 197 4.43 12.00 10.68
C TYR A 197 4.20 12.33 9.21
N THR A 198 4.45 13.57 8.83
CA THR A 198 4.39 14.03 7.46
C THR A 198 5.71 14.68 7.08
N ILE A 199 6.20 14.38 5.88
CA ILE A 199 7.31 15.07 5.24
C ILE A 199 6.74 15.68 3.97
N ASP A 200 6.68 17.02 3.92
CA ASP A 200 6.29 17.73 2.71
C ASP A 200 7.51 17.83 1.79
N LEU A 201 7.41 17.21 0.62
CA LEU A 201 8.47 17.23 -0.39
C LEU A 201 8.36 18.45 -1.32
N HIS A 202 7.34 19.27 -1.13
CA HIS A 202 6.99 20.41 -1.97
C HIS A 202 6.63 20.04 -3.42
N GLY A 203 6.77 20.96 -4.39
CA GLY A 203 6.58 20.67 -5.80
C GLY A 203 5.14 20.85 -6.32
N ASN A 204 4.27 21.53 -5.57
CA ASN A 204 2.91 21.80 -6.03
C ASN A 204 2.89 22.96 -7.05
N SER A 205 2.90 22.62 -8.35
CA SER A 205 2.86 23.60 -9.44
C SER A 205 1.66 24.57 -9.39
N LYS A 206 0.52 24.15 -8.80
CA LYS A 206 -0.66 25.01 -8.66
C LYS A 206 -0.50 26.02 -7.53
N LYS A 207 0.24 25.70 -6.47
CA LYS A 207 0.56 26.61 -5.38
C LYS A 207 1.73 27.54 -5.71
N LYS A 208 2.44 27.32 -6.84
CA LYS A 208 3.64 28.06 -7.24
C LYS A 208 4.66 28.12 -6.11
N GLU A 209 4.92 26.98 -5.51
CA GLU A 209 5.90 26.86 -4.43
C GLU A 209 7.28 27.29 -4.91
N ILE A 210 8.05 27.89 -4.03
CA ILE A 210 9.37 28.44 -4.32
C ILE A 210 10.40 27.65 -3.53
N THR A 211 11.45 27.21 -4.22
CA THR A 211 12.61 26.56 -3.58
C THR A 211 13.41 27.57 -2.74
N PRO A 212 14.27 27.11 -1.83
CA PRO A 212 15.08 27.99 -0.97
C PRO A 212 15.96 28.97 -1.75
N ASP A 213 16.30 28.69 -3.01
CA ASP A 213 17.07 29.58 -3.88
C ASP A 213 16.21 30.61 -4.63
N GLY A 214 14.88 30.59 -4.44
CA GLY A 214 13.94 31.54 -5.05
C GLY A 214 13.44 31.14 -6.44
N SER A 215 13.82 29.97 -6.95
CA SER A 215 13.26 29.42 -8.18
C SER A 215 11.90 28.78 -7.95
N ILE A 216 11.11 28.56 -9.02
CA ILE A 216 9.85 27.81 -8.93
C ILE A 216 10.18 26.34 -8.69
N ASP A 217 9.60 25.77 -7.66
CA ASP A 217 9.72 24.34 -7.37
C ASP A 217 9.00 23.53 -8.45
N GLN A 218 9.73 22.64 -9.11
CA GLN A 218 9.24 21.78 -10.20
C GLN A 218 9.25 20.29 -9.85
N ASN A 219 9.49 19.92 -8.59
CA ASN A 219 9.54 18.52 -8.16
C ASN A 219 8.17 17.82 -8.16
#